data_22a47eb6cd920466c14b55cd73add156
#
_entry.id   22a47eb6cd920466c14b55cd73add156
#
_cell.length_a   1.000
_cell.length_b   1.000
_cell.length_c   1.000
_cell.angle_alpha   90.00
_cell.angle_beta   90.00
_cell.angle_gamma   90.00
#
_symmetry.space_group_name_H-M   'P 1'
#
loop_
_entity.id
_entity.type
_entity.pdbx_description
1 polymer ?
#
loop_
_entity_poly.entity_id
_entity_poly.type
_entity_poly.pdbx_seq_one_letter_code
_entity_poly.pdbx_strand_id
1 'polypeptide(L)'
;IIAAVLINFSLFLTQVVMDAGNIVAGNFWDAVTNNRTTSLSKQFINLSKLEGTYGITAGSSQKIDLLTGKPVATQLTGAALLINQTLRLILICIVIYVFFSAAFLFIGRIIGFIFLMLFSPIGFIGAVFPGASNAAAKWRNMLFHQTLVAPVFLIFIYLVMKIMAMLNIPTDTPTGDTIPIGFYFNYIIIMGLLLMALKITKSLSGEMGAMVEKF
;
A
#
# COMPACT_ATOMS: atom_id res chain seq x y z
N ILE A 1 -40.19 10.33 -17.19
CA ILE A 1 -39.57 11.53 -16.61
C ILE A 1 -38.39 11.15 -15.73
N ILE A 2 -38.52 10.30 -14.70
CA ILE A 2 -37.44 9.89 -13.78
C ILE A 2 -36.24 9.30 -14.53
N ALA A 3 -36.48 8.45 -15.53
CA ALA A 3 -35.44 7.86 -16.37
C ALA A 3 -34.64 8.89 -17.15
N ALA A 4 -35.30 9.84 -17.77
CA ALA A 4 -34.64 10.90 -18.53
C ALA A 4 -33.76 11.77 -17.63
N VAL A 5 -34.22 12.06 -16.41
CA VAL A 5 -33.44 12.78 -15.40
C VAL A 5 -32.22 11.96 -14.97
N LEU A 6 -32.39 10.67 -14.64
CA LEU A 6 -31.27 9.81 -14.24
C LEU A 6 -30.21 9.66 -15.33
N ILE A 7 -30.61 9.52 -16.59
CA ILE A 7 -29.67 9.44 -17.71
C ILE A 7 -28.92 10.76 -17.91
N ASN A 8 -29.64 11.89 -17.81
CA ASN A 8 -29.02 13.20 -17.97
C ASN A 8 -28.02 13.56 -16.86
N PHE A 9 -28.34 13.16 -15.60
CA PHE A 9 -27.45 13.36 -14.45
C PHE A 9 -26.51 12.17 -14.18
N SER A 10 -26.48 11.18 -15.05
CA SER A 10 -25.71 9.94 -14.84
C SER A 10 -24.22 10.19 -14.62
N LEU A 11 -23.63 11.09 -15.39
CA LEU A 11 -22.22 11.46 -15.30
C LEU A 11 -21.93 12.12 -13.95
N PHE A 12 -22.77 13.05 -13.51
CA PHE A 12 -22.64 13.69 -12.20
C PHE A 12 -22.73 12.70 -11.05
N LEU A 13 -23.71 11.81 -11.08
CA LEU A 13 -23.86 10.76 -10.05
C LEU A 13 -22.66 9.81 -10.01
N THR A 14 -22.13 9.46 -11.18
CA THR A 14 -20.90 8.64 -11.28
C THR A 14 -19.72 9.35 -10.65
N GLN A 15 -19.53 10.65 -10.92
CA GLN A 15 -18.45 11.46 -10.32
C GLN A 15 -18.58 11.52 -8.80
N VAL A 16 -19.77 11.73 -8.26
CA VAL A 16 -20.00 11.75 -6.81
C VAL A 16 -19.55 10.45 -6.14
N VAL A 17 -19.82 9.29 -6.75
CA VAL A 17 -19.37 7.99 -6.22
C VAL A 17 -17.84 7.89 -6.26
N MET A 18 -17.21 8.31 -7.35
CA MET A 18 -15.74 8.30 -7.49
C MET A 18 -15.08 9.24 -6.48
N ASP A 19 -15.63 10.44 -6.30
CA ASP A 19 -15.12 11.44 -5.36
C ASP A 19 -15.26 10.98 -3.91
N ALA A 20 -16.36 10.31 -3.56
CA ALA A 20 -16.50 9.70 -2.25
C ALA A 20 -15.38 8.70 -1.95
N GLY A 21 -15.02 7.83 -2.90
CA GLY A 21 -13.87 6.94 -2.77
C GLY A 21 -12.53 7.68 -2.67
N ASN A 22 -12.36 8.74 -3.42
CA ASN A 22 -11.14 9.56 -3.38
C ASN A 22 -10.99 10.31 -2.05
N ILE A 23 -12.09 10.81 -1.47
CA ILE A 23 -12.09 11.46 -0.15
C ILE A 23 -11.65 10.46 0.93
N VAL A 24 -12.22 9.26 0.92
CA VAL A 24 -11.81 8.20 1.86
C VAL A 24 -10.34 7.86 1.69
N ALA A 25 -9.88 7.67 0.46
CA ALA A 25 -8.48 7.42 0.16
C ALA A 25 -7.57 8.58 0.64
N GLY A 26 -8.00 9.83 0.42
CA GLY A 26 -7.29 11.02 0.87
C GLY A 26 -7.10 11.09 2.38
N ASN A 27 -8.13 10.74 3.15
CA ASN A 27 -8.04 10.71 4.61
C ASN A 27 -7.01 9.68 5.11
N PHE A 28 -6.96 8.49 4.50
CA PHE A 28 -5.93 7.50 4.83
C PHE A 28 -4.54 7.93 4.36
N TRP A 29 -4.44 8.58 3.21
CA TRP A 29 -3.19 9.16 2.73
C TRP A 29 -2.64 10.20 3.71
N ASP A 30 -3.48 11.11 4.19
CA ASP A 30 -3.11 12.14 5.16
C ASP A 30 -2.69 11.51 6.49
N ALA A 31 -3.40 10.47 6.93
CA ALA A 31 -3.04 9.72 8.15
C ALA A 31 -1.69 8.98 8.02
N VAL A 32 -1.38 8.45 6.83
CA VAL A 32 -0.11 7.74 6.56
C VAL A 32 1.05 8.72 6.40
N THR A 33 0.83 9.89 5.80
CA THR A 33 1.87 10.89 5.50
C THR A 33 1.98 11.99 6.54
N ASN A 34 1.34 11.82 7.69
CA ASN A 34 1.29 12.83 8.76
C ASN A 34 0.84 14.19 8.21
N ASN A 35 -0.38 14.24 7.69
CA ASN A 35 -0.95 15.43 7.03
C ASN A 35 -0.09 15.99 5.89
N ARG A 36 0.48 15.11 5.07
CA ARG A 36 1.34 15.44 3.90
C ARG A 36 2.65 16.14 4.24
N THR A 37 3.05 16.15 5.50
CA THR A 37 4.34 16.74 5.91
C THR A 37 5.54 15.87 5.54
N THR A 38 5.31 14.56 5.42
CA THR A 38 6.34 13.57 5.07
C THR A 38 5.89 12.70 3.92
N SER A 39 6.83 12.27 3.08
CA SER A 39 6.51 11.31 2.01
C SER A 39 6.27 9.91 2.60
N LEU A 40 5.41 9.13 1.94
CA LEU A 40 5.13 7.73 2.30
C LEU A 40 6.43 6.90 2.40
N SER A 41 7.34 7.09 1.46
CA SER A 41 8.64 6.40 1.45
C SER A 41 9.49 6.75 2.68
N LYS A 42 9.57 8.02 3.06
CA LYS A 42 10.29 8.44 4.26
C LYS A 42 9.69 7.86 5.53
N GLN A 43 8.37 7.89 5.65
CA GLN A 43 7.67 7.28 6.79
C GLN A 43 7.94 5.78 6.87
N PHE A 44 7.88 5.09 5.73
CA PHE A 44 8.15 3.66 5.67
C PHE A 44 9.59 3.33 6.06
N ILE A 45 10.57 4.09 5.54
CA ILE A 45 12.00 3.94 5.85
C ILE A 45 12.25 4.19 7.34
N ASN A 46 11.68 5.26 7.91
CA ASN A 46 11.83 5.59 9.32
C ASN A 46 11.25 4.50 10.23
N LEU A 47 10.03 4.02 9.94
CA LEU A 47 9.37 3.00 10.75
C LEU A 47 10.03 1.63 10.62
N SER A 48 10.50 1.27 9.42
CA SER A 48 11.26 0.02 9.20
C SER A 48 12.68 0.10 9.74
N LYS A 49 13.10 1.28 10.20
CA LYS A 49 14.46 1.58 10.69
C LYS A 49 15.55 1.14 9.71
N LEU A 50 15.26 1.17 8.43
CA LEU A 50 16.20 0.84 7.37
C LEU A 50 17.39 1.80 7.35
N GLU A 51 17.19 3.10 7.71
CA GLU A 51 18.26 4.10 7.75
C GLU A 51 19.36 3.78 8.78
N GLY A 52 19.01 3.19 9.93
CA GLY A 52 19.96 2.87 10.99
C GLY A 52 21.06 1.88 10.60
N THR A 53 20.95 1.28 9.41
CA THR A 53 21.92 0.29 8.94
C THR A 53 22.73 0.74 7.76
N TYR A 54 22.26 1.75 7.01
CA TYR A 54 23.11 2.43 6.03
C TYR A 54 24.02 3.47 6.67
N GLY A 55 24.14 3.48 8.00
CA GLY A 55 25.21 4.14 8.72
C GLY A 55 26.61 3.56 8.43
N ILE A 56 26.89 3.31 7.17
CA ILE A 56 28.18 3.63 6.60
C ILE A 56 28.15 5.15 6.34
N THR A 57 27.82 5.91 7.36
CA THR A 57 28.41 7.22 7.48
C THR A 57 29.88 6.91 7.65
N ALA A 58 30.63 7.22 6.62
CA ALA A 58 32.06 7.50 6.73
C ALA A 58 32.22 8.68 7.70
N GLY A 59 32.07 8.40 8.99
CA GLY A 59 32.00 9.39 10.05
C GLY A 59 31.47 8.74 11.31
N SER A 60 32.24 7.80 11.86
CA SER A 60 32.35 7.43 13.27
C SER A 60 31.37 8.07 14.24
N SER A 61 30.22 7.45 14.45
CA SER A 61 29.67 7.45 15.80
C SER A 61 30.10 6.12 16.45
N GLN A 62 31.39 6.00 16.68
CA GLN A 62 31.90 5.04 17.64
C GLN A 62 31.24 5.37 18.97
N LYS A 63 30.33 4.53 19.44
CA LYS A 63 29.90 4.54 20.83
C LYS A 63 31.14 4.25 21.66
N ILE A 64 31.74 5.29 22.20
CA ILE A 64 32.83 5.15 23.15
C ILE A 64 32.18 4.81 24.47
N ASP A 65 32.54 3.67 25.06
CA ASP A 65 32.17 3.33 26.42
C ASP A 65 32.77 4.42 27.34
N LEU A 66 31.88 5.19 27.96
CA LEU A 66 32.23 6.31 28.84
C LEU A 66 33.03 5.88 30.06
N LEU A 67 33.03 4.61 30.41
CA LEU A 67 33.76 4.05 31.54
C LEU A 67 35.16 3.54 31.18
N THR A 68 35.34 3.06 29.97
CA THR A 68 36.63 2.40 29.59
C THR A 68 37.38 3.16 28.49
N GLY A 69 36.77 4.18 27.87
CA GLY A 69 37.35 4.95 26.77
C GLY A 69 37.66 4.11 25.52
N LYS A 70 37.23 2.85 25.49
CA LYS A 70 37.48 1.96 24.37
C LYS A 70 36.31 1.98 23.39
N PRO A 71 36.55 1.94 22.08
CA PRO A 71 35.50 1.76 21.10
C PRO A 71 34.84 0.41 21.36
N VAL A 72 33.53 0.41 21.61
CA VAL A 72 32.74 -0.81 21.64
C VAL A 72 32.64 -1.29 20.20
N ALA A 73 33.62 -2.04 19.76
CA ALA A 73 33.55 -2.78 18.52
C ALA A 73 32.50 -3.88 18.71
N THR A 74 31.29 -3.61 18.29
CA THR A 74 30.26 -4.62 18.13
C THR A 74 30.69 -5.51 16.97
N GLN A 75 31.55 -6.48 17.24
CA GLN A 75 31.93 -7.49 16.26
C GLN A 75 30.72 -8.44 16.14
N LEU A 76 29.83 -8.12 15.23
CA LEU A 76 28.90 -9.12 14.74
C LEU A 76 29.72 -10.19 14.00
N THR A 77 29.49 -11.44 14.35
CA THR A 77 30.00 -12.57 13.56
C THR A 77 29.62 -12.35 12.11
N GLY A 78 30.58 -12.52 11.17
CA GLY A 78 30.34 -12.24 9.76
C GLY A 78 29.09 -12.89 9.19
N ALA A 79 28.72 -14.07 9.71
CA ALA A 79 27.48 -14.78 9.36
C ALA A 79 26.20 -14.02 9.77
N ALA A 80 26.16 -13.46 10.99
CA ALA A 80 25.00 -12.69 11.48
C ALA A 80 24.82 -11.37 10.68
N LEU A 81 25.90 -10.74 10.29
CA LEU A 81 25.88 -9.55 9.41
C LEU A 81 25.30 -9.91 8.04
N LEU A 82 25.75 -11.01 7.43
CA LEU A 82 25.27 -11.43 6.11
C LEU A 82 23.77 -11.77 6.14
N ILE A 83 23.31 -12.50 7.16
CA ILE A 83 21.89 -12.84 7.29
C ILE A 83 21.03 -11.58 7.45
N ASN A 84 21.44 -10.64 8.31
CA ASN A 84 20.72 -9.40 8.54
C ASN A 84 20.63 -8.56 7.26
N GLN A 85 21.75 -8.42 6.55
CA GLN A 85 21.81 -7.63 5.32
C GLN A 85 20.97 -8.28 4.20
N THR A 86 20.98 -9.60 4.11
CA THR A 86 20.16 -10.34 3.14
C THR A 86 18.67 -10.15 3.39
N LEU A 87 18.21 -10.26 4.65
CA LEU A 87 16.80 -10.03 4.99
C LEU A 87 16.33 -8.61 4.69
N ARG A 88 17.17 -7.62 4.95
CA ARG A 88 16.87 -6.22 4.59
C ARG A 88 16.77 -6.03 3.10
N LEU A 89 17.67 -6.63 2.33
CA LEU A 89 17.63 -6.59 0.87
C LEU A 89 16.34 -7.22 0.34
N ILE A 90 15.94 -8.36 0.89
CA ILE A 90 14.67 -9.01 0.54
C ILE A 90 13.49 -8.09 0.87
N LEU A 91 13.47 -7.46 2.05
CA LEU A 91 12.41 -6.51 2.43
C LEU A 91 12.32 -5.37 1.43
N ILE A 92 13.44 -4.74 1.07
CA ILE A 92 13.49 -3.63 0.11
C ILE A 92 12.95 -4.09 -1.26
N CYS A 93 13.35 -5.26 -1.74
CA CYS A 93 12.85 -5.82 -2.99
C CYS A 93 11.33 -6.03 -2.96
N ILE A 94 10.78 -6.54 -1.84
CA ILE A 94 9.34 -6.71 -1.66
C ILE A 94 8.62 -5.37 -1.64
N VAL A 95 9.16 -4.38 -0.94
CA VAL A 95 8.60 -3.01 -0.88
C VAL A 95 8.53 -2.41 -2.29
N ILE A 96 9.64 -2.45 -3.04
CA ILE A 96 9.69 -1.95 -4.42
C ILE A 96 8.65 -2.68 -5.27
N TYR A 97 8.57 -4.00 -5.20
CA TYR A 97 7.60 -4.80 -5.94
C TYR A 97 6.16 -4.42 -5.62
N VAL A 98 5.83 -4.24 -4.33
CA VAL A 98 4.46 -3.89 -3.88
C VAL A 98 4.08 -2.50 -4.37
N PHE A 99 4.93 -1.49 -4.17
CA PHE A 99 4.61 -0.12 -4.59
C PHE A 99 4.59 0.04 -6.10
N PHE A 100 5.49 -0.63 -6.82
CA PHE A 100 5.50 -0.64 -8.28
C PHE A 100 4.23 -1.29 -8.84
N SER A 101 3.84 -2.44 -8.30
CA SER A 101 2.58 -3.10 -8.68
C SER A 101 1.36 -2.24 -8.35
N ALA A 102 1.33 -1.58 -7.19
CA ALA A 102 0.26 -0.66 -6.82
C ALA A 102 0.16 0.54 -7.78
N ALA A 103 1.30 1.07 -8.24
CA ALA A 103 1.31 2.15 -9.21
C ALA A 103 0.60 1.75 -10.52
N PHE A 104 0.83 0.54 -11.02
CA PHE A 104 0.10 0.02 -12.20
C PHE A 104 -1.39 -0.13 -11.93
N LEU A 105 -1.79 -0.60 -10.74
CA LEU A 105 -3.20 -0.70 -10.37
C LEU A 105 -3.87 0.68 -10.36
N PHE A 106 -3.19 1.71 -9.87
CA PHE A 106 -3.71 3.08 -9.87
C PHE A 106 -3.80 3.68 -11.26
N ILE A 107 -2.85 3.41 -12.15
CA ILE A 107 -2.94 3.81 -13.57
C ILE A 107 -4.14 3.12 -14.21
N GLY A 108 -4.31 1.82 -14.01
CA GLY A 108 -5.47 1.07 -14.49
C GLY A 108 -6.80 1.63 -13.96
N ARG A 109 -6.83 2.07 -12.68
CA ARG A 109 -7.99 2.74 -12.07
C ARG A 109 -8.35 4.03 -12.78
N ILE A 110 -7.37 4.87 -13.13
CA ILE A 110 -7.63 6.13 -13.85
C ILE A 110 -8.25 5.84 -15.21
N ILE A 111 -7.68 4.90 -15.97
CA ILE A 111 -8.23 4.48 -17.25
C ILE A 111 -9.64 3.92 -17.08
N GLY A 112 -9.86 3.06 -16.06
CA GLY A 112 -11.16 2.50 -15.72
C GLY A 112 -12.21 3.57 -15.42
N PHE A 113 -11.83 4.62 -14.70
CA PHE A 113 -12.73 5.74 -14.41
C PHE A 113 -13.15 6.50 -15.67
N ILE A 114 -12.25 6.73 -16.62
CA ILE A 114 -12.56 7.36 -17.89
C ILE A 114 -13.63 6.55 -18.64
N PHE A 115 -13.45 5.23 -18.73
CA PHE A 115 -14.44 4.36 -19.37
C PHE A 115 -15.76 4.35 -18.61
N LEU A 116 -15.75 4.29 -17.28
CA LEU A 116 -16.96 4.30 -16.48
C LEU A 116 -17.76 5.59 -16.60
N MET A 117 -17.08 6.74 -16.71
CA MET A 117 -17.72 8.03 -16.98
C MET A 117 -18.33 8.07 -18.38
N LEU A 118 -17.61 7.59 -19.41
CA LEU A 118 -18.08 7.56 -20.77
C LEU A 118 -19.33 6.69 -20.93
N PHE A 119 -19.37 5.55 -20.26
CA PHE A 119 -20.49 4.59 -20.28
C PHE A 119 -21.48 4.80 -19.13
N SER A 120 -21.42 5.91 -18.44
CA SER A 120 -22.31 6.25 -17.32
C SER A 120 -23.81 6.12 -17.67
N PRO A 121 -24.31 6.56 -18.84
CA PRO A 121 -25.72 6.40 -19.19
C PRO A 121 -26.20 4.94 -19.17
N ILE A 122 -25.33 3.99 -19.55
CA ILE A 122 -25.65 2.55 -19.58
C ILE A 122 -25.94 2.03 -18.17
N GLY A 123 -25.21 2.51 -17.17
CA GLY A 123 -25.40 2.13 -15.77
C GLY A 123 -26.80 2.47 -15.24
N PHE A 124 -27.40 3.52 -15.75
CA PHE A 124 -28.71 4.01 -15.30
C PHE A 124 -29.88 3.56 -16.21
N ILE A 125 -29.64 3.26 -17.50
CA ILE A 125 -30.63 2.72 -18.41
C ILE A 125 -31.23 1.42 -17.90
N GLY A 126 -30.44 0.55 -17.27
CA GLY A 126 -30.91 -0.72 -16.72
C GLY A 126 -31.97 -0.62 -15.62
N ALA A 127 -32.13 0.55 -15.02
CA ALA A 127 -33.20 0.82 -14.07
C ALA A 127 -34.57 0.97 -14.77
N VAL A 128 -34.57 1.23 -16.08
CA VAL A 128 -35.77 1.54 -16.87
C VAL A 128 -36.09 0.43 -17.87
N PHE A 129 -35.07 -0.13 -18.50
CA PHE A 129 -35.20 -1.18 -19.50
C PHE A 129 -34.73 -2.54 -18.95
N PRO A 130 -35.64 -3.50 -18.75
CA PRO A 130 -35.30 -4.81 -18.21
C PRO A 130 -34.23 -5.56 -19.03
N GLY A 131 -34.22 -5.37 -20.34
CA GLY A 131 -33.21 -5.95 -21.24
C GLY A 131 -31.77 -5.44 -21.03
N ALA A 132 -31.59 -4.26 -20.44
CA ALA A 132 -30.30 -3.66 -20.14
C ALA A 132 -29.85 -3.88 -18.67
N SER A 133 -30.64 -4.57 -17.87
CA SER A 133 -30.39 -4.74 -16.43
C SER A 133 -29.06 -5.42 -16.13
N ASN A 134 -28.66 -6.43 -16.93
CA ASN A 134 -27.39 -7.12 -16.77
C ASN A 134 -26.18 -6.25 -17.05
N ALA A 135 -26.22 -5.42 -18.12
CA ALA A 135 -25.16 -4.48 -18.45
C ALA A 135 -25.00 -3.39 -17.37
N ALA A 136 -26.13 -2.86 -16.90
CA ALA A 136 -26.15 -1.89 -15.82
C ALA A 136 -25.62 -2.46 -14.49
N ALA A 137 -25.96 -3.72 -14.17
CA ALA A 137 -25.42 -4.39 -12.97
C ALA A 137 -23.90 -4.56 -13.05
N LYS A 138 -23.38 -5.01 -14.19
CA LYS A 138 -21.94 -5.14 -14.44
C LYS A 138 -21.25 -3.77 -14.31
N TRP A 139 -21.80 -2.73 -14.92
CA TRP A 139 -21.24 -1.38 -14.85
C TRP A 139 -21.19 -0.86 -13.40
N ARG A 140 -22.27 -1.03 -12.62
CA ARG A 140 -22.29 -0.64 -11.20
C ARG A 140 -21.25 -1.38 -10.37
N ASN A 141 -21.15 -2.69 -10.54
CA ASN A 141 -20.14 -3.48 -9.84
C ASN A 141 -18.73 -3.00 -10.18
N MET A 142 -18.44 -2.74 -11.47
CA MET A 142 -17.17 -2.21 -11.91
C MET A 142 -16.88 -0.83 -11.30
N LEU A 143 -17.89 0.06 -11.21
CA LEU A 143 -17.74 1.36 -10.57
C LEU A 143 -17.35 1.22 -9.09
N PHE A 144 -18.06 0.38 -8.33
CA PHE A 144 -17.76 0.17 -6.90
C PHE A 144 -16.38 -0.46 -6.70
N HIS A 145 -16.03 -1.47 -7.48
CA HIS A 145 -14.71 -2.10 -7.38
C HIS A 145 -13.59 -1.10 -7.66
N GLN A 146 -13.68 -0.32 -8.73
CA GLN A 146 -12.68 0.70 -9.05
C GLN A 146 -12.59 1.81 -8.00
N THR A 147 -13.73 2.21 -7.47
CA THR A 147 -13.77 3.25 -6.43
C THR A 147 -13.07 2.78 -5.15
N LEU A 148 -13.21 1.50 -4.80
CA LEU A 148 -12.66 0.94 -3.56
C LEU A 148 -11.17 0.55 -3.64
N VAL A 149 -10.59 0.39 -4.82
CA VAL A 149 -9.17 -0.02 -4.98
C VAL A 149 -8.21 0.86 -4.18
N ALA A 150 -8.33 2.19 -4.28
CA ALA A 150 -7.43 3.10 -3.58
C ALA A 150 -7.67 3.16 -2.07
N PRO A 151 -8.91 3.32 -1.57
CA PRO A 151 -9.16 3.28 -0.14
C PRO A 151 -8.65 1.98 0.51
N VAL A 152 -8.94 0.83 -0.09
CA VAL A 152 -8.54 -0.48 0.46
C VAL A 152 -7.02 -0.59 0.52
N PHE A 153 -6.30 -0.24 -0.55
CA PHE A 153 -4.85 -0.26 -0.53
C PHE A 153 -4.27 0.63 0.57
N LEU A 154 -4.78 1.87 0.70
CA LEU A 154 -4.28 2.81 1.69
C LEU A 154 -4.63 2.42 3.13
N ILE A 155 -5.79 1.80 3.36
CA ILE A 155 -6.13 1.20 4.67
C ILE A 155 -5.09 0.14 5.06
N PHE A 156 -4.74 -0.75 4.13
CA PHE A 156 -3.72 -1.77 4.42
C PHE A 156 -2.34 -1.17 4.67
N ILE A 157 -1.93 -0.17 3.88
CA ILE A 157 -0.66 0.53 4.13
C ILE A 157 -0.67 1.23 5.50
N TYR A 158 -1.78 1.88 5.86
CA TYR A 158 -1.95 2.47 7.19
C TYR A 158 -1.83 1.42 8.30
N LEU A 159 -2.47 0.27 8.13
CA LEU A 159 -2.39 -0.85 9.07
C LEU A 159 -0.95 -1.35 9.21
N VAL A 160 -0.26 -1.57 8.10
CA VAL A 160 1.15 -1.99 8.09
C VAL A 160 2.00 -0.99 8.89
N MET A 161 1.85 0.32 8.63
CA MET A 161 2.62 1.35 9.33
C MET A 161 2.30 1.40 10.82
N LYS A 162 1.04 1.22 11.21
CA LYS A 162 0.66 1.13 12.63
C LYS A 162 1.28 -0.08 13.31
N ILE A 163 1.25 -1.23 12.66
CA ILE A 163 1.89 -2.45 13.19
C ILE A 163 3.40 -2.26 13.31
N MET A 164 4.06 -1.67 12.30
CA MET A 164 5.49 -1.36 12.37
C MET A 164 5.83 -0.44 13.55
N ALA A 165 5.00 0.58 13.81
CA ALA A 165 5.18 1.49 14.94
C ALA A 165 5.01 0.78 16.30
N MET A 166 4.13 -0.23 16.38
CA MET A 166 3.88 -1.01 17.59
C MET A 166 4.97 -2.07 17.86
N LEU A 167 5.52 -2.65 16.80
CA LEU A 167 6.51 -3.73 16.91
C LEU A 167 7.85 -3.28 17.47
N ASN A 168 8.05 -1.97 17.62
CA ASN A 168 9.25 -1.39 18.25
C ASN A 168 10.55 -2.09 17.79
N ILE A 169 10.74 -2.13 16.46
CA ILE A 169 11.88 -2.85 15.84
C ILE A 169 13.18 -2.37 16.48
N PRO A 170 13.94 -3.23 17.15
CA PRO A 170 15.18 -2.82 17.80
C PRO A 170 16.13 -2.20 16.77
N THR A 171 16.64 -1.02 17.07
CA THR A 171 17.69 -0.38 16.25
C THR A 171 19.04 -0.99 16.48
N ASP A 172 19.18 -1.66 17.62
CA ASP A 172 20.45 -2.24 18.00
C ASP A 172 20.68 -3.50 17.16
N THR A 173 21.78 -3.52 16.45
CA THR A 173 22.29 -4.75 15.86
C THR A 173 22.47 -5.76 17.00
N PRO A 174 22.07 -7.03 16.78
CA PRO A 174 22.26 -8.07 17.79
C PRO A 174 23.70 -8.05 18.26
N THR A 175 23.91 -7.77 19.53
CA THR A 175 25.24 -7.85 20.16
C THR A 175 25.47 -9.29 20.59
N GLY A 176 26.39 -9.98 19.91
CA GLY A 176 26.77 -11.34 20.23
C GLY A 176 26.26 -12.40 19.24
N ASP A 177 26.62 -13.65 19.48
CA ASP A 177 26.32 -14.81 18.64
C ASP A 177 24.85 -15.22 18.64
N THR A 178 24.02 -14.62 19.48
CA THR A 178 22.58 -14.93 19.59
C THR A 178 21.75 -14.02 18.69
N ILE A 179 21.21 -14.60 17.66
CA ILE A 179 20.26 -13.95 16.75
C ILE A 179 18.91 -13.85 17.48
N PRO A 180 18.39 -12.65 17.80
CA PRO A 180 17.08 -12.55 18.43
C PRO A 180 16.01 -12.95 17.41
N ILE A 181 15.40 -14.09 17.58
CA ILE A 181 14.34 -14.64 16.72
C ILE A 181 13.22 -13.61 16.52
N GLY A 182 12.90 -12.82 17.56
CA GLY A 182 11.89 -11.76 17.49
C GLY A 182 12.18 -10.68 16.45
N PHE A 183 13.45 -10.40 16.18
CA PHE A 183 13.85 -9.42 15.16
C PHE A 183 13.45 -9.89 13.75
N TYR A 184 13.75 -11.14 13.42
CA TYR A 184 13.40 -11.69 12.10
C TYR A 184 11.90 -11.88 11.93
N PHE A 185 11.19 -12.23 13.01
CA PHE A 185 9.75 -12.38 13.01
C PHE A 185 9.03 -11.07 12.60
N ASN A 186 9.52 -9.93 13.07
CA ASN A 186 8.98 -8.62 12.71
C ASN A 186 9.12 -8.35 11.21
N TYR A 187 10.26 -8.67 10.59
CA TYR A 187 10.45 -8.51 9.14
C TYR A 187 9.51 -9.41 8.34
N ILE A 188 9.32 -10.66 8.77
CA ILE A 188 8.41 -11.61 8.11
C ILE A 188 6.97 -11.12 8.18
N ILE A 189 6.52 -10.58 9.32
CA ILE A 189 5.18 -10.00 9.46
C ILE A 189 5.00 -8.84 8.51
N ILE A 190 5.93 -7.90 8.46
CA ILE A 190 5.84 -6.72 7.59
C ILE A 190 5.78 -7.14 6.11
N MET A 191 6.66 -8.06 5.70
CA MET A 191 6.66 -8.59 4.33
C MET A 191 5.34 -9.28 3.99
N GLY A 192 4.83 -10.12 4.90
CA GLY A 192 3.56 -10.82 4.72
C GLY A 192 2.37 -9.86 4.59
N LEU A 193 2.30 -8.85 5.44
CA LEU A 193 1.24 -7.83 5.40
C LEU A 193 1.28 -6.98 4.11
N LEU A 194 2.47 -6.60 3.65
CA LEU A 194 2.63 -5.86 2.39
C LEU A 194 2.16 -6.69 1.18
N LEU A 195 2.56 -7.96 1.12
CA LEU A 195 2.13 -8.86 0.05
C LEU A 195 0.62 -9.13 0.12
N MET A 196 0.06 -9.26 1.33
CA MET A 196 -1.38 -9.43 1.53
C MET A 196 -2.15 -8.19 1.09
N ALA A 197 -1.68 -6.99 1.43
CA ALA A 197 -2.24 -5.72 0.96
C ALA A 197 -2.33 -5.68 -0.57
N LEU A 198 -1.22 -6.03 -1.25
CA LEU A 198 -1.18 -6.08 -2.70
C LEU A 198 -2.13 -7.14 -3.28
N LYS A 199 -2.17 -8.34 -2.69
CA LYS A 199 -3.02 -9.44 -3.16
C LYS A 199 -4.50 -9.07 -3.09
N ILE A 200 -4.95 -8.49 -1.98
CA ILE A 200 -6.35 -8.07 -1.80
C ILE A 200 -6.69 -6.95 -2.79
N THR A 201 -5.80 -5.96 -2.94
CA THR A 201 -6.03 -4.85 -3.87
C THR A 201 -6.07 -5.34 -5.33
N LYS A 202 -5.19 -6.28 -5.70
CA LYS A 202 -5.23 -6.93 -7.03
C LYS A 202 -6.51 -7.72 -7.25
N SER A 203 -7.01 -8.43 -6.24
CA SER A 203 -8.28 -9.16 -6.35
C SER A 203 -9.44 -8.22 -6.66
N LEU A 204 -9.51 -7.08 -5.97
CA LEU A 204 -10.52 -6.05 -6.25
C LEU A 204 -10.39 -5.46 -7.67
N SER A 205 -9.17 -5.24 -8.14
CA SER A 205 -8.92 -4.71 -9.49
C SER A 205 -9.09 -5.77 -10.57
N GLY A 206 -8.74 -7.02 -10.29
CA GLY A 206 -8.69 -8.13 -11.26
C GLY A 206 -10.05 -8.64 -11.72
N GLU A 207 -11.12 -8.41 -10.94
CA GLU A 207 -12.49 -8.71 -11.40
C GLU A 207 -12.88 -7.89 -12.64
N MET A 208 -12.22 -6.75 -12.89
CA MET A 208 -12.38 -5.98 -14.12
C MET A 208 -11.89 -6.72 -15.37
N GLY A 209 -10.71 -7.33 -15.33
CA GLY A 209 -10.18 -8.09 -16.47
C GLY A 209 -11.10 -9.23 -16.87
N ALA A 210 -11.62 -9.97 -15.91
CA ALA A 210 -12.55 -11.06 -16.13
C ALA A 210 -13.93 -10.60 -16.62
N MET A 211 -14.36 -9.38 -16.32
CA MET A 211 -15.60 -8.82 -16.83
C MET A 211 -15.47 -8.31 -18.27
N VAL A 212 -14.33 -7.70 -18.61
CA VAL A 212 -14.06 -7.19 -19.97
C VAL A 212 -13.90 -8.34 -20.96
N GLU A 213 -13.31 -9.47 -20.54
CA GLU A 213 -13.15 -10.66 -21.38
C GLU A 213 -14.48 -11.36 -21.72
N LYS A 214 -15.54 -11.10 -20.96
CA LYS A 214 -16.90 -11.66 -21.16
C LYS A 214 -17.86 -10.75 -21.97
N PHE A 215 -17.37 -9.61 -22.45
CA PHE A 215 -18.08 -8.73 -23.38
C PHE A 215 -17.65 -8.99 -24.82
#